data_df6ddec7a79c174330ff786d953d9bb1
#
_entry.id   df6ddec7a79c174330ff786d953d9bb1
#
_cell.length_a   1.000
_cell.length_b   1.000
_cell.length_c   1.000
_cell.angle_alpha   90.00
_cell.angle_beta   90.00
_cell.angle_gamma   90.00
#
_symmetry.space_group_name_H-M   'P 1'
#
loop_
_entity.id
_entity.type
_entity.pdbx_description
1 polymer ?
#
loop_
_entity_poly.entity_id
_entity_poly.type
_entity_poly.pdbx_seq_one_letter_code
_entity_poly.pdbx_strand_id
1 'polypeptide(L)'
;MQAYLGEFEFAVLLAVLQTEAAYAVPIRTLIEERTGRPVARGALYTALERLETKGCLKSRMGDPTDERGGKPRRYFTVTPNGLKAMQATHTALGNLTRGLEAILEQR
;
A
#
# COMPACT_ATOMS: atom_id res chain seq x y z
N MET A 1 -9.74 13.94 13.78
CA MET A 1 -10.14 12.52 13.82
C MET A 1 -9.24 11.70 12.91
N GLN A 2 -8.78 10.55 13.41
CA GLN A 2 -7.93 9.66 12.63
C GLN A 2 -8.79 8.90 11.62
N ALA A 3 -8.42 8.97 10.34
CA ALA A 3 -9.11 8.22 9.30
C ALA A 3 -8.57 6.79 9.27
N TYR A 4 -9.47 5.82 9.13
CA TYR A 4 -9.07 4.44 8.95
C TYR A 4 -8.99 4.12 7.46
N LEU A 5 -8.10 3.20 7.14
CA LEU A 5 -7.84 2.81 5.76
C LEU A 5 -8.76 1.65 5.37
N GLY A 6 -9.19 1.66 4.11
CA GLY A 6 -9.82 0.47 3.54
C GLY A 6 -8.79 -0.64 3.36
N GLU A 7 -9.28 -1.86 3.14
CA GLU A 7 -8.43 -3.03 3.04
C GLU A 7 -7.36 -2.86 1.95
N PHE A 8 -7.75 -2.41 0.78
CA PHE A 8 -6.82 -2.31 -0.33
C PHE A 8 -5.83 -1.16 -0.14
N GLU A 9 -6.30 -0.04 0.39
CA GLU A 9 -5.40 1.08 0.70
C GLU A 9 -4.36 0.67 1.72
N PHE A 10 -4.77 -0.09 2.73
CA PHE A 10 -3.85 -0.59 3.74
C PHE A 10 -2.82 -1.53 3.10
N ALA A 11 -3.28 -2.43 2.23
CA ALA A 11 -2.38 -3.34 1.51
C ALA A 11 -1.36 -2.58 0.67
N VAL A 12 -1.79 -1.52 -0.02
CA VAL A 12 -0.88 -0.72 -0.84
C VAL A 12 0.18 -0.06 0.03
N LEU A 13 -0.20 0.54 1.15
CA LEU A 13 0.77 1.18 2.04
C LEU A 13 1.75 0.17 2.63
N LEU A 14 1.26 -1.02 3.00
CA LEU A 14 2.13 -2.09 3.50
C LEU A 14 3.14 -2.52 2.44
N ALA A 15 2.69 -2.61 1.19
CA ALA A 15 3.58 -2.99 0.10
C ALA A 15 4.63 -1.93 -0.16
N VAL A 16 4.27 -0.65 -0.10
CA VAL A 16 5.23 0.44 -0.28
C VAL A 16 6.31 0.39 0.79
N LEU A 17 5.93 0.16 2.05
CA LEU A 17 6.90 0.08 3.15
C LEU A 17 7.89 -1.06 2.98
N GLN A 18 7.48 -2.16 2.39
CA GLN A 18 8.30 -3.36 2.24
C GLN A 18 9.13 -3.38 0.97
N THR A 19 8.88 -2.45 0.05
CA THR A 19 9.50 -2.47 -1.26
C THR A 19 10.56 -1.39 -1.32
N GLU A 20 11.79 -1.79 -1.64
CA GLU A 20 12.92 -0.88 -1.65
C GLU A 20 12.76 0.21 -2.72
N ALA A 21 12.33 -0.19 -3.91
CA ALA A 21 12.07 0.77 -4.99
C ALA A 21 10.59 0.66 -5.34
N ALA A 22 9.76 1.44 -4.66
CA ALA A 22 8.31 1.26 -4.68
C ALA A 22 7.65 2.05 -5.82
N TYR A 23 7.66 1.47 -7.00
CA TYR A 23 6.82 1.94 -8.09
C TYR A 23 5.73 0.89 -8.36
N ALA A 24 4.83 1.15 -9.32
CA ALA A 24 3.61 0.36 -9.44
C ALA A 24 3.83 -1.14 -9.58
N VAL A 25 4.82 -1.56 -10.41
CA VAL A 25 5.00 -2.99 -10.70
C VAL A 25 5.39 -3.80 -9.46
N PRO A 26 6.45 -3.48 -8.72
CA PRO A 26 6.77 -4.26 -7.53
C PRO A 26 5.72 -4.15 -6.42
N ILE A 27 5.02 -3.03 -6.31
CA ILE A 27 3.92 -2.90 -5.35
C ILE A 27 2.84 -3.93 -5.68
N ARG A 28 2.43 -3.99 -6.93
CA ARG A 28 1.42 -4.92 -7.41
C ARG A 28 1.85 -6.37 -7.19
N THR A 29 3.09 -6.68 -7.58
CA THR A 29 3.63 -8.02 -7.46
C THR A 29 3.61 -8.51 -6.01
N LEU A 30 4.04 -7.64 -5.09
CA LEU A 30 4.07 -8.01 -3.68
C LEU A 30 2.67 -8.31 -3.16
N ILE A 31 1.70 -7.46 -3.48
CA ILE A 31 0.32 -7.69 -3.02
C ILE A 31 -0.21 -9.01 -3.56
N GLU A 32 -0.01 -9.26 -4.85
CA GLU A 32 -0.49 -10.51 -5.46
C GLU A 32 0.16 -11.73 -4.85
N GLU A 33 1.46 -11.67 -4.60
CA GLU A 33 2.18 -12.79 -4.01
C GLU A 33 1.75 -13.08 -2.57
N ARG A 34 1.52 -12.02 -1.80
CA ARG A 34 1.20 -12.19 -0.38
C ARG A 34 -0.25 -12.52 -0.14
N THR A 35 -1.15 -12.08 -1.00
CA THR A 35 -2.59 -12.30 -0.80
C THR A 35 -3.16 -13.42 -1.67
N GLY A 36 -2.45 -13.81 -2.71
CA GLY A 36 -2.94 -14.78 -3.68
C GLY A 36 -4.08 -14.26 -4.54
N ARG A 37 -4.30 -12.94 -4.55
CA ARG A 37 -5.41 -12.33 -5.28
C ARG A 37 -4.87 -11.42 -6.37
N PRO A 38 -5.45 -11.46 -7.57
CA PRO A 38 -5.01 -10.56 -8.64
C PRO A 38 -5.33 -9.12 -8.31
N VAL A 39 -4.46 -8.22 -8.74
CA VAL A 39 -4.64 -6.78 -8.52
C VAL A 39 -4.81 -6.11 -9.87
N ALA A 40 -5.97 -5.52 -10.10
CA ALA A 40 -6.22 -4.79 -11.33
C ALA A 40 -5.37 -3.53 -11.37
N ARG A 41 -4.77 -3.28 -12.52
CA ARG A 41 -3.88 -2.15 -12.72
C ARG A 41 -4.56 -0.82 -12.41
N GLY A 42 -5.79 -0.65 -12.92
CA GLY A 42 -6.54 0.58 -12.67
C GLY A 42 -6.87 0.79 -11.21
N ALA A 43 -7.21 -0.29 -10.50
CA ALA A 43 -7.49 -0.20 -9.07
C ALA A 43 -6.25 0.24 -8.29
N LEU A 44 -5.08 -0.26 -8.68
CA LEU A 44 -3.84 0.14 -8.04
C LEU A 44 -3.55 1.62 -8.25
N TYR A 45 -3.65 2.10 -9.49
CA TYR A 45 -3.38 3.51 -9.76
C TYR A 45 -4.37 4.42 -9.06
N THR A 46 -5.64 4.03 -9.00
CA THR A 46 -6.64 4.81 -8.27
C THR A 46 -6.30 4.88 -6.79
N ALA A 47 -5.89 3.76 -6.20
CA ALA A 47 -5.52 3.73 -4.78
C ALA A 47 -4.29 4.59 -4.51
N LEU A 48 -3.27 4.52 -5.37
CA LEU A 48 -2.07 5.32 -5.21
C LEU A 48 -2.39 6.82 -5.26
N GLU A 49 -3.24 7.23 -6.19
CA GLU A 49 -3.64 8.63 -6.29
C GLU A 49 -4.44 9.09 -5.08
N ARG A 50 -5.37 8.27 -4.61
CA ARG A 50 -6.16 8.59 -3.43
C ARG A 50 -5.28 8.74 -2.20
N LEU A 51 -4.33 7.84 -2.03
CA LEU A 51 -3.44 7.88 -0.88
C LEU A 51 -2.53 9.10 -0.93
N GLU A 52 -2.12 9.50 -2.10
CA GLU A 52 -1.33 10.72 -2.24
C GLU A 52 -2.18 11.95 -1.93
N THR A 53 -3.40 12.01 -2.43
CA THR A 53 -4.33 13.09 -2.14
C THR A 53 -4.62 13.21 -0.65
N LYS A 54 -4.75 12.08 0.03
CA LYS A 54 -4.99 12.06 1.47
C LYS A 54 -3.73 12.39 2.29
N GLY A 55 -2.59 12.54 1.65
CA GLY A 55 -1.34 12.82 2.34
C GLY A 55 -0.70 11.59 3.00
N CYS A 56 -1.12 10.39 2.60
CA CYS A 56 -0.55 9.15 3.13
C CYS A 56 0.66 8.65 2.34
N LEU A 57 0.76 9.08 1.08
CA LEU A 57 1.90 8.80 0.23
C LEU A 57 2.42 10.11 -0.35
N LYS A 58 3.70 10.13 -0.64
CA LYS A 58 4.28 11.16 -1.52
C LYS A 58 4.99 10.43 -2.65
N SER A 59 5.13 11.11 -3.78
CA SER A 59 5.77 10.49 -4.93
C SER A 59 6.83 11.41 -5.51
N ARG A 60 7.76 10.80 -6.24
CA ARG A 60 8.74 11.51 -7.03
C ARG A 60 8.97 10.76 -8.32
N MET A 61 9.31 11.50 -9.35
CA MET A 61 9.66 10.88 -10.61
C MET A 61 11.12 10.43 -10.56
N GLY A 62 11.38 9.26 -11.09
CA GLY A 62 12.73 8.76 -11.18
C GLY A 62 13.48 9.38 -12.34
N ASP A 63 14.73 8.96 -12.49
CA ASP A 63 15.60 9.45 -13.53
C ASP A 63 15.08 9.01 -14.90
N PRO A 64 14.94 9.93 -15.87
CA PRO A 64 14.48 9.55 -17.21
C PRO A 64 15.45 8.63 -17.96
N THR A 65 16.67 8.43 -17.46
CA THR A 65 17.59 7.47 -18.05
C THR A 65 17.34 6.04 -17.60
N ASP A 66 16.37 5.82 -16.73
CA ASP A 66 15.98 4.48 -16.35
C ASP A 66 15.53 3.69 -17.58
N GLU A 67 15.58 2.38 -17.45
CA GLU A 67 15.29 1.48 -18.54
C GLU A 67 13.89 1.68 -19.11
N ARG A 68 13.58 0.95 -20.18
CA ARG A 68 12.29 0.94 -20.86
C ARG A 68 12.03 2.21 -21.66
N GLY A 69 13.00 2.56 -22.49
CA GLY A 69 12.82 3.66 -23.43
C GLY A 69 12.90 5.02 -22.80
N GLY A 70 13.48 5.11 -21.63
CA GLY A 70 13.74 6.40 -20.99
C GLY A 70 12.54 7.02 -20.30
N LYS A 71 11.45 6.27 -20.12
CA LYS A 71 10.30 6.79 -19.38
C LYS A 71 10.60 6.76 -17.89
N PRO A 72 10.47 7.89 -17.19
CA PRO A 72 10.71 7.90 -15.75
C PRO A 72 9.63 7.11 -15.02
N ARG A 73 10.03 6.46 -13.93
CA ARG A 73 9.11 5.76 -13.05
C ARG A 73 8.72 6.68 -11.91
N ARG A 74 7.50 6.51 -11.46
CA ARG A 74 7.00 7.25 -10.30
C ARG A 74 7.17 6.39 -9.05
N TYR A 75 7.98 6.87 -8.12
CA TYR A 75 8.28 6.16 -6.88
C TYR A 75 7.49 6.76 -5.73
N PHE A 76 7.05 5.90 -4.83
CA PHE A 76 6.18 6.27 -3.71
C PHE A 76 6.86 6.01 -2.39
N THR A 77 6.56 6.87 -1.41
CA THR A 77 7.06 6.74 -0.04
C THR A 77 5.91 7.00 0.90
N VAL A 78 5.80 6.20 1.97
CA VAL A 78 4.79 6.41 2.99
C VAL A 78 5.19 7.63 3.82
N THR A 79 4.24 8.55 4.00
CA THR A 79 4.46 9.76 4.81
C THR A 79 4.26 9.45 6.29
N PRO A 80 4.71 10.35 7.19
CA PRO A 80 4.36 10.19 8.62
C PRO A 80 2.86 10.09 8.86
N ASN A 81 2.07 10.85 8.09
CA ASN A 81 0.62 10.78 8.17
C ASN A 81 0.09 9.41 7.73
N GLY A 82 0.67 8.86 6.67
CA GLY A 82 0.32 7.52 6.21
C GLY A 82 0.66 6.46 7.24
N LEU A 83 1.81 6.58 7.88
CA LEU A 83 2.20 5.64 8.92
C LEU A 83 1.23 5.68 10.10
N LYS A 84 0.80 6.87 10.50
CA LYS A 84 -0.19 7.00 11.58
C LYS A 84 -1.51 6.33 11.21
N ALA A 85 -1.96 6.51 9.97
CA ALA A 85 -3.20 5.88 9.51
C ALA A 85 -3.06 4.36 9.50
N MET A 86 -1.90 3.84 9.09
CA MET A 86 -1.63 2.40 9.12
C MET A 86 -1.66 1.86 10.53
N GLN A 87 -1.01 2.56 11.46
CA GLN A 87 -0.97 2.14 12.85
C GLN A 87 -2.36 2.13 13.47
N ALA A 88 -3.16 3.16 13.20
CA ALA A 88 -4.53 3.22 13.72
C ALA A 88 -5.39 2.10 13.18
N THR A 89 -5.28 1.82 11.88
CA THR A 89 -6.04 0.74 11.25
C THR A 89 -5.64 -0.61 11.80
N HIS A 90 -4.33 -0.85 11.92
CA HIS A 90 -3.82 -2.11 12.44
C HIS A 90 -4.28 -2.34 13.88
N THR A 91 -4.19 -1.30 14.71
CA THR A 91 -4.63 -1.38 16.11
C THR A 91 -6.13 -1.68 16.20
N ALA A 92 -6.94 -0.97 15.41
CA ALA A 92 -8.38 -1.16 15.43
C ALA A 92 -8.76 -2.58 15.04
N LEU A 93 -8.14 -3.11 13.97
CA LEU A 93 -8.40 -4.48 13.53
C LEU A 93 -7.96 -5.48 14.59
N GLY A 94 -6.80 -5.26 15.21
CA GLY A 94 -6.32 -6.13 16.27
C GLY A 94 -7.26 -6.16 17.46
N ASN A 95 -7.82 -5.01 17.81
CA ASN A 95 -8.79 -4.95 18.91
C ASN A 95 -10.08 -5.70 18.57
N LEU A 96 -10.51 -5.62 17.31
CA LEU A 96 -11.72 -6.31 16.86
C LEU A 96 -11.53 -7.83 16.79
N THR A 97 -10.34 -8.28 16.44
CA THR A 97 -10.07 -9.72 16.28
C THR A 97 -9.69 -10.39 17.60
N ARG A 98 -9.46 -9.62 18.66
CA ARG A 98 -9.01 -10.17 19.93
C ARG A 98 -9.99 -11.19 20.47
N GLY A 99 -9.47 -12.38 20.79
CA GLY A 99 -10.28 -13.48 21.29
C GLY A 99 -10.85 -14.35 20.19
N LEU A 100 -10.67 -13.97 18.93
CA LEU A 100 -11.22 -14.71 17.79
C LEU A 100 -10.14 -15.38 16.95
N GLU A 101 -8.90 -15.36 17.43
CA GLU A 101 -7.76 -15.84 16.65
C GLU A 101 -7.93 -17.29 16.19
N ALA A 102 -8.41 -18.14 17.08
CA ALA A 102 -8.58 -19.56 16.73
C ALA A 102 -9.58 -19.75 15.60
N ILE A 103 -10.63 -18.94 15.57
CA ILE A 103 -11.64 -19.01 14.51
C ILE A 103 -11.10 -18.46 13.21
N LEU A 104 -10.42 -17.31 13.27
CA LEU A 104 -9.97 -16.61 12.07
C LEU A 104 -8.78 -17.31 11.42
N GLU A 105 -8.02 -18.08 12.17
CA GLU A 105 -6.85 -18.78 11.65
C GLU A 105 -7.15 -20.22 11.24
N GLN A 106 -8.38 -20.64 11.32
CA GLN A 106 -8.78 -21.98 10.84
C GLN A 106 -8.62 -22.05 9.33
N ARG A 107 -8.22 -23.22 8.86
CA ARG A 107 -8.07 -23.47 7.43
C ARG A 107 -9.21 -24.32 6.89
#